data_d43a3ccbedf01c8ea653424e320769e1
#
_entry.id   d43a3ccbedf01c8ea653424e320769e1
#
_cell.length_a   1.000
_cell.length_b   1.000
_cell.length_c   1.000
_cell.angle_alpha   90.00
_cell.angle_beta   90.00
_cell.angle_gamma   90.00
#
_symmetry.space_group_name_H-M   'P 1'
#
loop_
_entity.id
_entity.type
_entity.pdbx_description
1 polymer ?
#
loop_
_entity_poly.entity_id
_entity_poly.type
_entity_poly.pdbx_seq_one_letter_code
_entity_poly.pdbx_strand_id
1 'polypeptide(L)'
;MILSSKASFIHQRIRKNTVFAAFCAIFAAIYEHFSHQVYSPYMICAFLFPVCLGIVPDIIRLKLCKSPKYLQKAGQIYSRHDISHIYEISLVMQQCGIYTFAVGSIFRGILDIYGTTNVLSAVYWWAGAFLFIGGIGINCVRR
;
A
#
# COMPACT_ATOMS: atom_id res chain seq x y z
N MET A 1 21.81 -2.29 -15.87
CA MET A 1 21.95 -2.55 -14.44
C MET A 1 20.88 -1.84 -13.59
N ILE A 2 20.61 -0.56 -13.75
CA ILE A 2 19.64 0.26 -12.95
C ILE A 2 18.18 -0.19 -13.13
N LEU A 3 17.76 -0.58 -14.32
CA LEU A 3 16.39 -1.06 -14.60
C LEU A 3 16.09 -2.42 -13.94
N SER A 4 17.10 -3.28 -13.85
CA SER A 4 16.97 -4.56 -13.14
C SER A 4 16.77 -4.35 -11.63
N SER A 5 17.44 -3.37 -11.04
CA SER A 5 17.29 -3.02 -9.62
C SER A 5 15.88 -2.50 -9.30
N LYS A 6 15.32 -1.64 -10.16
CA LYS A 6 13.95 -1.13 -9.97
C LYS A 6 12.88 -2.20 -10.11
N ALA A 7 12.98 -3.04 -11.12
CA ALA A 7 12.06 -4.14 -11.29
C ALA A 7 12.11 -5.08 -10.08
N SER A 8 13.31 -5.37 -9.57
CA SER A 8 13.50 -6.16 -8.35
C SER A 8 12.85 -5.51 -7.13
N PHE A 9 12.99 -4.20 -6.94
CA PHE A 9 12.35 -3.47 -5.84
C PHE A 9 10.82 -3.53 -5.91
N ILE A 10 10.24 -3.33 -7.10
CA ILE A 10 8.78 -3.41 -7.28
C ILE A 10 8.29 -4.85 -7.04
N HIS A 11 9.01 -5.87 -7.51
CA HIS A 11 8.66 -7.27 -7.23
C HIS A 11 8.69 -7.58 -5.73
N GLN A 12 9.68 -7.04 -5.00
CA GLN A 12 9.75 -7.19 -3.55
C GLN A 12 8.57 -6.52 -2.85
N ARG A 13 8.12 -5.34 -3.33
CA ARG A 13 6.93 -4.67 -2.80
C ARG A 13 5.66 -5.47 -3.05
N ILE A 14 5.45 -5.97 -4.26
CA ILE A 14 4.31 -6.82 -4.59
C ILE A 14 4.28 -8.03 -3.65
N ARG A 15 5.40 -8.71 -3.46
CA ARG A 15 5.50 -9.85 -2.54
C ARG A 15 5.12 -9.47 -1.10
N LYS A 16 5.64 -8.36 -0.58
CA LYS A 16 5.31 -7.86 0.76
C LYS A 16 3.82 -7.55 0.90
N ASN A 17 3.22 -6.88 -0.11
CA ASN A 17 1.79 -6.56 -0.12
C ASN A 17 0.93 -7.81 -0.22
N THR A 18 1.34 -8.83 -0.99
CA THR A 18 0.62 -10.10 -1.10
C THR A 18 0.63 -10.85 0.24
N VAL A 19 1.79 -10.96 0.89
CA VAL A 19 1.90 -11.60 2.21
C VAL A 19 1.07 -10.85 3.25
N PHE A 20 1.11 -9.52 3.24
CA PHE A 20 0.33 -8.71 4.17
C PHE A 20 -1.18 -8.78 3.91
N ALA A 21 -1.62 -8.82 2.64
CA ALA A 21 -3.01 -9.04 2.28
C ALA A 21 -3.51 -10.40 2.74
N ALA A 22 -2.72 -11.45 2.53
CA ALA A 22 -3.04 -12.79 3.01
C ALA A 22 -3.15 -12.83 4.55
N PHE A 23 -2.23 -12.17 5.25
CA PHE A 23 -2.29 -12.04 6.70
C PHE A 23 -3.59 -11.35 7.15
N CYS A 24 -3.97 -10.22 6.54
CA CYS A 24 -5.21 -9.51 6.86
C CYS A 24 -6.45 -10.40 6.62
N ALA A 25 -6.47 -11.13 5.51
CA ALA A 25 -7.59 -12.02 5.17
C ALA A 25 -7.72 -13.19 6.15
N ILE A 26 -6.60 -13.84 6.51
CA ILE A 26 -6.57 -14.93 7.49
C ILE A 26 -6.98 -14.41 8.87
N PHE A 27 -6.45 -13.25 9.28
CA PHE A 27 -6.79 -12.64 10.56
C PHE A 27 -8.29 -12.33 10.64
N ALA A 28 -8.87 -11.73 9.59
CA ALA A 28 -10.29 -11.44 9.50
C ALA A 28 -11.12 -12.73 9.61
N ALA A 29 -10.78 -13.76 8.85
CA ALA A 29 -11.50 -15.03 8.86
C ALA A 29 -11.48 -15.72 10.25
N ILE A 30 -10.31 -15.74 10.90
CA ILE A 30 -10.16 -16.30 12.25
C ILE A 30 -11.02 -15.50 13.25
N TYR A 31 -10.89 -14.17 13.21
CA TYR A 31 -11.59 -13.31 14.17
C TYR A 31 -13.11 -13.41 14.01
N GLU A 32 -13.62 -13.41 12.79
CA GLU A 32 -15.06 -13.56 12.51
C GLU A 32 -15.59 -14.94 12.90
N HIS A 33 -14.78 -15.99 12.75
CA HIS A 33 -15.16 -17.33 13.21
C HIS A 33 -15.40 -17.37 14.73
N PHE A 34 -14.60 -16.65 15.50
CA PHE A 34 -14.73 -16.58 16.96
C PHE A 34 -15.74 -15.54 17.45
N SER A 35 -16.19 -14.62 16.60
CA SER A 35 -17.09 -13.51 16.97
C SER A 35 -18.58 -13.89 17.04
N HIS A 36 -18.91 -15.19 17.09
CA HIS A 36 -20.30 -15.69 17.15
C HIS A 36 -21.21 -15.13 16.04
N GLN A 37 -20.72 -15.11 14.79
CA GLN A 37 -21.45 -14.66 13.59
C GLN A 37 -21.70 -13.14 13.51
N VAL A 38 -20.99 -12.34 14.28
CA VAL A 38 -20.99 -10.89 14.09
C VAL A 38 -19.93 -10.52 13.05
N TYR A 39 -20.37 -10.02 11.90
CA TYR A 39 -19.50 -9.66 10.77
C TYR A 39 -19.29 -8.15 10.71
N SER A 40 -18.03 -7.72 10.57
CA SER A 40 -17.72 -6.31 10.31
C SER A 40 -17.22 -6.12 8.88
N PRO A 41 -17.87 -5.28 8.07
CA PRO A 41 -17.39 -4.98 6.71
C PRO A 41 -16.00 -4.35 6.69
N TYR A 42 -15.63 -3.61 7.73
CA TYR A 42 -14.31 -3.02 7.85
C TYR A 42 -13.22 -4.09 7.98
N MET A 43 -13.46 -5.15 8.73
CA MET A 43 -12.51 -6.24 8.92
C MET A 43 -12.36 -7.06 7.64
N ILE A 44 -13.48 -7.42 7.01
CA ILE A 44 -13.48 -8.16 5.74
C ILE A 44 -12.74 -7.37 4.65
N CYS A 45 -12.95 -6.06 4.57
CA CYS A 45 -12.33 -5.22 3.54
C CYS A 45 -10.87 -4.84 3.82
N ALA A 46 -10.30 -5.18 4.98
CA ALA A 46 -8.93 -4.78 5.34
C ALA A 46 -7.87 -5.25 4.33
N PHE A 47 -8.01 -6.45 3.75
CA PHE A 47 -7.09 -6.98 2.75
C PHE A 47 -7.16 -6.25 1.40
N LEU A 48 -8.25 -5.52 1.12
CA LEU A 48 -8.39 -4.77 -0.14
C LEU A 48 -7.41 -3.61 -0.23
N PHE A 49 -7.01 -2.99 0.89
CA PHE A 49 -6.06 -1.88 0.88
C PHE A 49 -4.71 -2.28 0.29
N PRO A 50 -4.01 -3.33 0.76
CA PRO A 50 -2.76 -3.75 0.15
C PRO A 50 -2.94 -4.28 -1.28
N VAL A 51 -4.09 -4.85 -1.63
CA VAL A 51 -4.37 -5.32 -3.00
C VAL A 51 -4.59 -4.13 -3.93
N CYS A 52 -5.58 -3.27 -3.66
CA CYS A 52 -5.99 -2.22 -4.58
C CYS A 52 -5.00 -1.05 -4.64
N LEU A 53 -4.43 -0.64 -3.49
CA LEU A 53 -3.53 0.50 -3.41
C LEU A 53 -2.04 0.10 -3.53
N GLY A 54 -1.71 -1.16 -3.27
CA GLY A 54 -0.35 -1.68 -3.35
C GLY A 54 -0.11 -2.50 -4.61
N ILE A 55 -0.71 -3.70 -4.71
CA ILE A 55 -0.41 -4.67 -5.76
C ILE A 55 -0.81 -4.14 -7.15
N VAL A 56 -2.04 -3.62 -7.30
CA VAL A 56 -2.56 -3.17 -8.60
C VAL A 56 -1.70 -2.04 -9.21
N PRO A 57 -1.38 -0.94 -8.49
CA PRO A 57 -0.53 0.10 -9.04
C PRO A 57 0.89 -0.39 -9.36
N ASP A 58 1.44 -1.28 -8.54
CA ASP A 58 2.79 -1.81 -8.76
C ASP A 58 2.85 -2.73 -9.98
N ILE A 59 1.81 -3.52 -10.27
CA ILE A 59 1.70 -4.30 -11.51
C ILE A 59 1.60 -3.37 -12.72
N ILE A 60 0.81 -2.30 -12.64
CA ILE A 60 0.70 -1.31 -13.72
C ILE A 60 2.07 -0.66 -13.97
N ARG A 61 2.78 -0.27 -12.91
CA ARG A 61 4.14 0.27 -13.01
C ARG A 61 5.12 -0.70 -13.68
N LEU A 62 5.07 -1.99 -13.34
CA LEU A 62 5.89 -3.01 -14.00
C LEU A 62 5.59 -3.13 -15.49
N LYS A 63 4.31 -3.11 -15.89
CA LYS A 63 3.93 -3.14 -17.30
C LYS A 63 4.41 -1.90 -18.05
N LEU A 64 4.29 -0.72 -17.44
CA LEU A 64 4.77 0.52 -18.03
C LEU A 64 6.30 0.56 -18.14
N CYS A 65 7.03 0.04 -17.15
CA CYS A 65 8.50 -0.04 -17.18
C CYS A 65 9.03 -0.95 -18.30
N LYS A 66 8.23 -1.90 -18.79
CA LYS A 66 8.60 -2.76 -19.94
C LYS A 66 8.35 -2.10 -21.30
N SER A 67 7.67 -0.94 -21.34
CA SER A 67 7.40 -0.24 -22.60
C SER A 67 8.67 0.48 -23.12
N PRO A 68 9.04 0.32 -24.42
CA PRO A 68 10.25 0.90 -25.01
C PRO A 68 10.28 2.42 -24.91
N LYS A 69 9.13 3.10 -24.99
CA LYS A 69 9.03 4.56 -24.81
C LYS A 69 9.41 5.03 -23.41
N TYR A 70 9.10 4.21 -22.38
CA TYR A 70 9.46 4.51 -21.00
C TYR A 70 10.94 4.28 -20.72
N LEU A 71 11.54 3.29 -21.37
CA LEU A 71 12.97 2.96 -21.27
C LEU A 71 13.84 4.12 -21.78
N GLN A 72 13.45 4.72 -22.89
CA GLN A 72 14.18 5.83 -23.50
C GLN A 72 14.09 7.11 -22.65
N LYS A 73 12.92 7.44 -22.10
CA LYS A 73 12.73 8.60 -21.22
C LYS A 73 13.38 8.42 -19.85
N ALA A 74 13.35 7.23 -19.30
CA ALA A 74 13.99 6.91 -18.02
C ALA A 74 15.52 7.01 -18.09
N GLY A 75 16.13 6.64 -19.21
CA GLY A 75 17.58 6.75 -19.43
C GLY A 75 18.11 8.18 -19.34
N GLN A 76 17.36 9.16 -19.83
CA GLN A 76 17.74 10.57 -19.79
C GLN A 76 17.58 11.22 -18.40
N ILE A 77 16.55 10.81 -17.63
CA ILE A 77 16.25 11.39 -16.32
C ILE A 77 17.14 10.81 -15.22
N TYR A 78 17.70 9.61 -15.41
CA TYR A 78 18.33 8.80 -14.37
C TYR A 78 19.84 8.97 -14.22
N SER A 79 20.42 9.99 -14.82
CA SER A 79 21.85 10.34 -14.65
C SER A 79 22.19 10.96 -13.28
N ARG A 80 21.18 11.24 -12.43
CA ARG A 80 21.39 11.78 -11.08
C ARG A 80 21.09 10.74 -9.99
N HIS A 81 22.10 10.40 -9.22
CA HIS A 81 22.04 9.50 -8.06
C HIS A 81 20.98 9.92 -7.02
N ASP A 82 20.84 11.24 -6.78
CA ASP A 82 19.85 11.79 -5.84
C ASP A 82 18.39 11.49 -6.21
N ILE A 83 18.12 11.24 -7.50
CA ILE A 83 16.78 10.98 -8.00
C ILE A 83 16.26 9.59 -7.58
N SER A 84 17.13 8.61 -7.39
CA SER A 84 16.73 7.27 -7.01
C SER A 84 16.23 7.20 -5.56
N HIS A 85 16.92 7.86 -4.65
CA HIS A 85 16.57 7.84 -3.22
C HIS A 85 15.21 8.48 -2.93
N ILE A 86 14.90 9.62 -3.55
CA ILE A 86 13.60 10.28 -3.31
C ILE A 86 12.44 9.46 -3.90
N TYR A 87 12.66 8.77 -5.02
CA TYR A 87 11.66 7.84 -5.56
C TYR A 87 11.39 6.68 -4.60
N GLU A 88 12.44 6.09 -4.03
CA GLU A 88 12.31 5.02 -3.03
C GLU A 88 11.59 5.51 -1.77
N ILE A 89 11.94 6.68 -1.24
CA ILE A 89 11.27 7.30 -0.09
C ILE A 89 9.77 7.49 -0.37
N SER A 90 9.42 8.02 -1.53
CA SER A 90 8.03 8.20 -1.95
C SER A 90 7.25 6.88 -1.97
N LEU A 91 7.86 5.80 -2.48
CA LEU A 91 7.25 4.47 -2.49
C LEU A 91 7.12 3.87 -1.08
N VAL A 92 8.09 4.13 -0.20
CA VAL A 92 8.02 3.71 1.21
C VAL A 92 6.91 4.47 1.93
N MET A 93 6.76 5.79 1.73
CA MET A 93 5.66 6.56 2.31
C MET A 93 4.29 6.02 1.87
N GLN A 94 4.11 5.73 0.57
CA GLN A 94 2.88 5.09 0.07
C GLN A 94 2.63 3.75 0.75
N GLN A 95 3.67 2.94 0.95
CA GLN A 95 3.57 1.65 1.61
C GLN A 95 3.12 1.78 3.07
N CYS A 96 3.70 2.72 3.80
CA CYS A 96 3.29 3.02 5.17
C CYS A 96 1.82 3.46 5.23
N GLY A 97 1.37 4.30 4.29
CA GLY A 97 -0.03 4.72 4.19
C GLY A 97 -0.99 3.54 3.98
N ILE A 98 -0.65 2.61 3.08
CA ILE A 98 -1.44 1.41 2.82
C ILE A 98 -1.57 0.53 4.08
N TYR A 99 -0.46 0.32 4.79
CA TYR A 99 -0.48 -0.47 6.02
C TYR A 99 -1.28 0.21 7.13
N THR A 100 -1.18 1.54 7.23
CA THR A 100 -1.97 2.33 8.20
C THR A 100 -3.47 2.20 7.92
N PHE A 101 -3.92 2.24 6.66
CA PHE A 101 -5.31 1.99 6.29
C PHE A 101 -5.78 0.59 6.67
N ALA A 102 -5.00 -0.44 6.36
CA ALA A 102 -5.36 -1.82 6.67
C ALA A 102 -5.46 -2.06 8.19
N VAL A 103 -4.48 -1.56 8.96
CA VAL A 103 -4.50 -1.65 10.43
C VAL A 103 -5.68 -0.87 11.01
N GLY A 104 -5.95 0.34 10.51
CA GLY A 104 -7.11 1.15 10.92
C GLY A 104 -8.44 0.46 10.63
N SER A 105 -8.54 -0.25 9.49
CA SER A 105 -9.73 -1.02 9.12
C SER A 105 -9.94 -2.21 10.05
N ILE A 106 -8.88 -2.96 10.37
CA ILE A 106 -8.94 -4.07 11.33
C ILE A 106 -9.35 -3.54 12.71
N PHE A 107 -8.71 -2.45 13.17
CA PHE A 107 -9.03 -1.85 14.47
C PHE A 107 -10.50 -1.40 14.54
N ARG A 108 -10.99 -0.74 13.49
CA ARG A 108 -12.41 -0.35 13.39
C ARG A 108 -13.33 -1.57 13.38
N GLY A 109 -12.96 -2.63 12.67
CA GLY A 109 -13.71 -3.87 12.62
C GLY A 109 -13.81 -4.55 13.99
N ILE A 110 -12.74 -4.56 14.78
CA ILE A 110 -12.74 -5.06 16.15
C ILE A 110 -13.73 -4.26 17.01
N LEU A 111 -13.69 -2.92 16.93
CA LEU A 111 -14.61 -2.06 17.69
C LEU A 111 -16.08 -2.30 17.31
N ASP A 112 -16.37 -2.50 16.02
CA ASP A 112 -17.72 -2.82 15.53
C ASP A 112 -18.25 -4.13 16.13
N ILE A 113 -17.40 -5.17 16.18
CA ILE A 113 -17.78 -6.47 16.76
C ILE A 113 -18.03 -6.37 18.26
N TYR A 114 -17.27 -5.53 18.97
CA TYR A 114 -17.51 -5.25 20.38
C TYR A 114 -18.68 -4.29 20.64
N GLY A 115 -19.32 -3.77 19.59
CA GLY A 115 -20.42 -2.80 19.73
C GLY A 115 -20.00 -1.45 20.30
N THR A 116 -18.71 -1.10 20.18
CA THR A 116 -18.16 0.16 20.68
C THR A 116 -17.69 1.05 19.54
N THR A 117 -17.72 2.35 19.76
CA THR A 117 -17.18 3.34 18.80
C THR A 117 -16.07 4.15 19.48
N ASN A 118 -14.96 4.35 18.78
CA ASN A 118 -13.87 5.19 19.26
C ASN A 118 -13.47 6.19 18.18
N VAL A 119 -13.52 7.48 18.54
CA VAL A 119 -13.14 8.59 17.64
C VAL A 119 -11.67 8.48 17.21
N LEU A 120 -10.81 7.87 18.04
CA LEU A 120 -9.41 7.65 17.71
C LEU A 120 -9.20 6.76 16.48
N SER A 121 -10.19 5.95 16.09
CA SER A 121 -10.12 5.17 14.85
C SER A 121 -10.00 6.08 13.60
N ALA A 122 -10.50 7.30 13.66
CA ALA A 122 -10.38 8.28 12.58
C ALA A 122 -8.93 8.71 12.33
N VAL A 123 -8.07 8.67 13.35
CA VAL A 123 -6.65 9.05 13.22
C VAL A 123 -5.93 8.15 12.21
N TYR A 124 -6.25 6.86 12.15
CA TYR A 124 -5.67 5.93 11.16
C TYR A 124 -6.02 6.32 9.72
N TRP A 125 -7.25 6.79 9.49
CA TRP A 125 -7.70 7.23 8.16
C TRP A 125 -6.98 8.50 7.72
N TRP A 126 -6.86 9.49 8.61
CA TRP A 126 -6.15 10.73 8.31
C TRP A 126 -4.65 10.51 8.14
N ALA A 127 -4.02 9.76 9.04
CA ALA A 127 -2.60 9.43 8.95
C ALA A 127 -2.28 8.62 7.68
N GLY A 128 -3.09 7.62 7.37
CA GLY A 128 -2.95 6.81 6.15
C GLY A 128 -3.10 7.65 4.89
N ALA A 129 -4.11 8.54 4.84
CA ALA A 129 -4.32 9.44 3.72
C ALA A 129 -3.15 10.42 3.54
N PHE A 130 -2.68 11.03 4.61
CA PHE A 130 -1.54 11.94 4.58
C PHE A 130 -0.28 11.27 4.05
N LEU A 131 0.06 10.10 4.55
CA LEU A 131 1.23 9.34 4.10
C LEU A 131 1.08 8.89 2.63
N PHE A 132 -0.09 8.40 2.24
CA PHE A 132 -0.32 7.90 0.90
C PHE A 132 -0.30 9.03 -0.14
N ILE A 133 -1.03 10.12 0.11
CA ILE A 133 -1.10 11.30 -0.78
C ILE A 133 0.25 12.02 -0.81
N GLY A 134 0.92 12.16 0.34
CA GLY A 134 2.25 12.74 0.43
C GLY A 134 3.27 11.97 -0.43
N GLY A 135 3.23 10.64 -0.37
CA GLY A 135 4.05 9.80 -1.24
C GLY A 135 3.74 9.96 -2.73
N ILE A 136 2.48 10.15 -3.12
CA ILE A 136 2.10 10.45 -4.51
C ILE A 136 2.56 11.84 -4.91
N GLY A 137 2.37 12.84 -4.03
CA GLY A 137 2.76 14.23 -4.27
C GLY A 137 4.24 14.39 -4.58
N ILE A 138 5.10 13.72 -3.82
CA ILE A 138 6.55 13.70 -4.07
C ILE A 138 6.86 13.17 -5.48
N ASN A 139 6.13 12.17 -5.96
CA ASN A 139 6.29 11.65 -7.33
C ASN A 139 5.74 12.59 -8.41
N CYS A 140 4.69 13.38 -8.10
CA CYS A 140 4.01 14.25 -9.06
C CYS A 140 4.77 15.57 -9.29
N VAL A 141 5.28 16.19 -8.22
CA VAL A 141 6.06 17.45 -8.29
C VAL A 141 7.30 17.31 -9.16
N ARG A 142 7.70 16.09 -9.47
CA ARG A 142 8.92 15.73 -10.20
C ARG A 142 8.75 15.39 -11.67
N ARG A 143 7.52 15.41 -12.19
CA ARG A 143 7.25 15.22 -13.61
C ARG A 143 7.34 16.51 -14.39
#